data_79ba6fd293042eb5f8d366908b27a687
#
_entry.id   79ba6fd293042eb5f8d366908b27a687
#
_cell.length_a   1.000
_cell.length_b   1.000
_cell.length_c   1.000
_cell.angle_alpha   90.00
_cell.angle_beta   90.00
_cell.angle_gamma   90.00
#
_symmetry.space_group_name_H-M   'P 1'
#
loop_
_entity.id
_entity.type
_entity.pdbx_description
1 polymer ?
#
loop_
_entity_poly.entity_id
_entity_poly.type
_entity_poly.pdbx_seq_one_letter_code
_entity_poly.pdbx_strand_id
1 'polypeptide(L)'
;MNALLIDTSEDLPDWTERRVLGEWFGPLLETVDHLNLGAVAASNPTCAARALAADAVVLTGSARDADSMEPAILRLCETLRGLADRNVPVLGICFGHQLLARALGGTVGRNPSGWEVGNVEISLTAAGMACSLLADLGPAPAVLQSHQDAVLSLPPGGILLAENPATPVQAFQAGAGRRQFGVQFHPEFTPERLRTNWTLRRVELRGTTCFDLDQALDEAQPTPGTASLLRRFFDFAAT
;
A
#
# COMPACT_ATOMS: atom_id res chain seq x y z
N MET A 1 -19.42 7.50 -6.38
CA MET A 1 -17.97 7.58 -6.68
C MET A 1 -17.54 6.30 -7.37
N ASN A 2 -16.85 6.39 -8.51
CA ASN A 2 -16.27 5.26 -9.22
C ASN A 2 -14.79 5.15 -8.84
N ALA A 3 -14.43 4.16 -8.06
CA ALA A 3 -13.06 3.91 -7.67
C ALA A 3 -12.44 2.73 -8.42
N LEU A 4 -11.12 2.73 -8.56
CA LEU A 4 -10.39 1.67 -9.21
C LEU A 4 -9.30 1.11 -8.28
N LEU A 5 -9.31 -0.20 -8.12
CA LEU A 5 -8.20 -0.95 -7.55
C LEU A 5 -7.26 -1.38 -8.69
N ILE A 6 -6.04 -0.89 -8.69
CA ILE A 6 -4.98 -1.40 -9.56
C ILE A 6 -4.28 -2.51 -8.79
N ASP A 7 -4.45 -3.73 -9.27
CA ASP A 7 -3.85 -4.88 -8.66
C ASP A 7 -2.48 -5.17 -9.26
N THR A 8 -1.47 -5.14 -8.42
CA THR A 8 -0.07 -5.39 -8.76
C THR A 8 0.43 -6.76 -8.28
N SER A 9 -0.46 -7.56 -7.67
CA SER A 9 -0.14 -8.90 -7.13
C SER A 9 -0.41 -10.05 -8.12
N GLU A 10 -0.59 -9.75 -9.39
CA GLU A 10 -0.92 -10.70 -10.46
C GLU A 10 0.12 -11.82 -10.67
N ASP A 11 1.30 -11.71 -10.07
CA ASP A 11 2.33 -12.76 -10.08
C ASP A 11 2.10 -13.87 -9.03
N LEU A 12 1.09 -13.69 -8.14
CA LEU A 12 0.78 -14.70 -7.14
C LEU A 12 -0.01 -15.86 -7.80
N PRO A 13 0.30 -17.13 -7.43
CA PRO A 13 -0.51 -18.25 -7.84
C PRO A 13 -1.98 -18.05 -7.46
N ASP A 14 -2.90 -18.49 -8.31
CA ASP A 14 -4.36 -18.35 -8.12
C ASP A 14 -4.90 -16.92 -8.11
N TRP A 15 -4.15 -15.97 -8.70
CA TRP A 15 -4.64 -14.60 -8.83
C TRP A 15 -5.92 -14.52 -9.69
N THR A 16 -6.94 -13.80 -9.19
CA THR A 16 -8.11 -13.36 -9.97
C THR A 16 -8.63 -12.03 -9.45
N GLU A 17 -9.09 -11.13 -10.35
CA GLU A 17 -9.76 -9.88 -9.95
C GLU A 17 -10.87 -10.11 -8.93
N ARG A 18 -11.63 -11.19 -9.10
CA ARG A 18 -12.72 -11.58 -8.21
C ARG A 18 -12.26 -11.90 -6.80
N ARG A 19 -11.08 -12.54 -6.67
CA ARG A 19 -10.51 -12.89 -5.36
C ARG A 19 -10.03 -11.64 -4.63
N VAL A 20 -9.34 -10.74 -5.33
CA VAL A 20 -8.84 -9.49 -4.75
C VAL A 20 -10.00 -8.62 -4.29
N LEU A 21 -11.02 -8.42 -5.11
CA LEU A 21 -12.20 -7.64 -4.74
C LEU A 21 -13.05 -8.34 -3.66
N GLY A 22 -13.25 -9.65 -3.77
CA GLY A 22 -14.16 -10.38 -2.88
C GLY A 22 -13.53 -10.74 -1.54
N GLU A 23 -12.30 -11.25 -1.53
CA GLU A 23 -11.69 -11.80 -0.33
C GLU A 23 -10.80 -10.78 0.42
N TRP A 24 -10.11 -9.90 -0.30
CA TRP A 24 -9.13 -9.01 0.32
C TRP A 24 -9.69 -7.64 0.66
N PHE A 25 -10.38 -7.02 -0.28
CA PHE A 25 -10.89 -5.66 -0.11
C PHE A 25 -12.39 -5.60 0.17
N GLY A 26 -13.18 -6.56 -0.33
CA GLY A 26 -14.63 -6.58 -0.17
C GLY A 26 -15.09 -6.44 1.28
N PRO A 27 -14.61 -7.28 2.22
CA PRO A 27 -15.06 -7.22 3.62
C PRO A 27 -14.74 -5.86 4.30
N LEU A 28 -13.72 -5.16 3.83
CA LEU A 28 -13.33 -3.84 4.36
C LEU A 28 -14.19 -2.71 3.80
N LEU A 29 -14.90 -2.96 2.70
CA LEU A 29 -15.64 -1.95 1.94
C LEU A 29 -17.16 -2.16 1.95
N GLU A 30 -17.66 -3.24 2.57
CA GLU A 30 -19.09 -3.55 2.67
C GLU A 30 -19.95 -2.42 3.27
N THR A 31 -19.31 -1.52 4.04
CA THR A 31 -19.99 -0.40 4.70
C THR A 31 -19.88 0.93 3.95
N VAL A 32 -19.32 0.95 2.72
CA VAL A 32 -19.17 2.18 1.92
C VAL A 32 -20.26 2.23 0.86
N ASP A 33 -21.45 2.69 1.24
CA ASP A 33 -22.69 2.62 0.44
C ASP A 33 -22.64 3.37 -0.90
N HIS A 34 -21.73 4.31 -1.09
CA HIS A 34 -21.64 5.14 -2.30
C HIS A 34 -20.49 4.73 -3.23
N LEU A 35 -19.83 3.59 -2.98
CA LEU A 35 -18.65 3.14 -3.69
C LEU A 35 -19.01 2.12 -4.78
N ASN A 36 -18.64 2.45 -6.02
CA ASN A 36 -18.58 1.50 -7.13
C ASN A 36 -17.10 1.16 -7.40
N LEU A 37 -16.62 0.07 -6.82
CA LEU A 37 -15.23 -0.36 -6.93
C LEU A 37 -15.06 -1.35 -8.08
N GLY A 38 -14.26 -0.97 -9.08
CA GLY A 38 -13.74 -1.87 -10.10
C GLY A 38 -12.30 -2.28 -9.80
N ALA A 39 -11.84 -3.38 -10.38
CA ALA A 39 -10.43 -3.76 -10.34
C ALA A 39 -9.85 -3.93 -11.75
N VAL A 40 -8.54 -3.79 -11.86
CA VAL A 40 -7.78 -4.04 -13.08
C VAL A 40 -6.39 -4.53 -12.72
N ALA A 41 -5.90 -5.56 -13.43
CA ALA A 41 -4.51 -5.97 -13.33
C ALA A 41 -3.58 -4.87 -13.83
N ALA A 42 -2.45 -4.67 -13.18
CA ALA A 42 -1.47 -3.65 -13.56
C ALA A 42 -0.91 -3.87 -14.98
N SER A 43 -0.83 -5.13 -15.42
CA SER A 43 -0.41 -5.50 -16.78
C SER A 43 -1.46 -5.25 -17.87
N ASN A 44 -2.73 -5.03 -17.48
CA ASN A 44 -3.82 -4.84 -18.45
C ASN A 44 -3.58 -3.57 -19.29
N PRO A 45 -3.64 -3.64 -20.64
CA PRO A 45 -3.44 -2.49 -21.50
C PRO A 45 -4.38 -1.31 -21.24
N THR A 46 -5.55 -1.55 -20.65
CA THR A 46 -6.52 -0.50 -20.31
C THR A 46 -6.30 0.11 -18.94
N CYS A 47 -5.33 -0.38 -18.15
CA CYS A 47 -5.09 0.05 -16.76
C CYS A 47 -4.96 1.57 -16.64
N ALA A 48 -4.07 2.19 -17.40
CA ALA A 48 -3.85 3.64 -17.36
C ALA A 48 -5.12 4.43 -17.71
N ALA A 49 -5.83 4.04 -18.78
CA ALA A 49 -7.05 4.73 -19.21
C ALA A 49 -8.16 4.62 -18.15
N ARG A 50 -8.32 3.43 -17.55
CA ARG A 50 -9.30 3.21 -16.48
C ARG A 50 -8.95 4.00 -15.21
N ALA A 51 -7.66 4.03 -14.84
CA ALA A 51 -7.18 4.78 -13.69
C ALA A 51 -7.44 6.28 -13.85
N LEU A 52 -7.11 6.84 -15.01
CA LEU A 52 -7.33 8.27 -15.30
C LEU A 52 -8.80 8.67 -15.45
N ALA A 53 -9.71 7.70 -15.57
CA ALA A 53 -11.16 7.92 -15.60
C ALA A 53 -11.84 7.68 -14.23
N ALA A 54 -11.09 7.21 -13.23
CA ALA A 54 -11.62 6.95 -11.90
C ALA A 54 -11.63 8.21 -11.03
N ASP A 55 -12.57 8.27 -10.08
CA ASP A 55 -12.65 9.34 -9.07
C ASP A 55 -11.62 9.14 -7.94
N ALA A 56 -11.21 7.88 -7.69
CA ALA A 56 -10.17 7.51 -6.72
C ALA A 56 -9.48 6.22 -7.13
N VAL A 57 -8.20 6.05 -6.76
CA VAL A 57 -7.39 4.88 -7.11
C VAL A 57 -6.70 4.30 -5.87
N VAL A 58 -6.76 2.98 -5.72
CA VAL A 58 -5.93 2.23 -4.76
C VAL A 58 -4.96 1.35 -5.53
N LEU A 59 -3.68 1.39 -5.15
CA LEU A 59 -2.62 0.55 -5.70
C LEU A 59 -2.19 -0.48 -4.65
N THR A 60 -2.23 -1.77 -4.98
CA THR A 60 -1.97 -2.86 -4.03
C THR A 60 -0.47 -3.10 -3.78
N GLY A 61 -0.17 -4.04 -2.88
CA GLY A 61 1.16 -4.63 -2.72
C GLY A 61 1.55 -5.55 -3.87
N SER A 62 2.86 -5.79 -4.04
CA SER A 62 3.44 -6.72 -5.02
C SER A 62 4.74 -7.32 -4.47
N ALA A 63 5.17 -8.44 -5.06
CA ALA A 63 6.51 -9.00 -4.84
C ALA A 63 7.59 -8.35 -5.72
N ARG A 64 7.20 -7.47 -6.65
CA ARG A 64 8.14 -6.78 -7.57
C ARG A 64 8.94 -5.70 -6.86
N ASP A 65 10.12 -5.39 -7.41
CA ASP A 65 10.93 -4.26 -6.95
C ASP A 65 10.38 -2.95 -7.53
N ALA A 66 10.03 -2.00 -6.67
CA ALA A 66 9.48 -0.71 -7.09
C ALA A 66 10.50 0.20 -7.79
N ASP A 67 11.81 -0.07 -7.66
CA ASP A 67 12.90 0.62 -8.36
C ASP A 67 13.26 -0.02 -9.71
N SER A 68 12.61 -1.11 -10.10
CA SER A 68 12.83 -1.79 -11.38
C SER A 68 12.63 -0.85 -12.58
N MET A 69 13.46 -1.05 -13.62
CA MET A 69 13.35 -0.34 -14.90
C MET A 69 12.45 -1.06 -15.92
N GLU A 70 11.70 -2.05 -15.48
CA GLU A 70 10.77 -2.77 -16.34
C GLU A 70 9.74 -1.80 -16.97
N PRO A 71 9.43 -1.94 -18.27
CA PRO A 71 8.48 -1.06 -18.94
C PRO A 71 7.09 -0.99 -18.27
N ALA A 72 6.64 -2.08 -17.65
CA ALA A 72 5.37 -2.11 -16.92
C ALA A 72 5.41 -1.19 -15.69
N ILE A 73 6.50 -1.23 -14.91
CA ILE A 73 6.70 -0.38 -13.73
C ILE A 73 6.81 1.09 -14.12
N LEU A 74 7.55 1.38 -15.19
CA LEU A 74 7.68 2.75 -15.70
C LEU A 74 6.33 3.32 -16.16
N ARG A 75 5.51 2.52 -16.86
CA ARG A 75 4.14 2.94 -17.25
C ARG A 75 3.23 3.20 -16.04
N LEU A 76 3.34 2.39 -14.97
CA LEU A 76 2.61 2.66 -13.74
C LEU A 76 3.06 3.97 -13.09
N CYS A 77 4.37 4.27 -13.05
CA CYS A 77 4.88 5.55 -12.57
C CYS A 77 4.33 6.73 -13.40
N GLU A 78 4.27 6.61 -14.73
CA GLU A 78 3.66 7.62 -15.60
C GLU A 78 2.18 7.81 -15.30
N THR A 79 1.45 6.73 -15.10
CA THR A 79 0.03 6.76 -14.72
C THR A 79 -0.17 7.47 -13.39
N LEU A 80 0.64 7.15 -12.38
CA LEU A 80 0.56 7.78 -11.05
C LEU A 80 0.88 9.28 -11.09
N ARG A 81 1.86 9.70 -11.91
CA ARG A 81 2.12 11.13 -12.16
C ARG A 81 0.90 11.82 -12.78
N GLY A 82 0.31 11.19 -13.81
CA GLY A 82 -0.90 11.72 -14.44
C GLY A 82 -2.10 11.83 -13.50
N LEU A 83 -2.24 10.92 -12.54
CA LEU A 83 -3.26 10.99 -11.49
C LEU A 83 -2.98 12.17 -10.53
N ALA A 84 -1.72 12.33 -10.11
CA ALA A 84 -1.31 13.43 -9.24
C ALA A 84 -1.50 14.81 -9.90
N ASP A 85 -1.14 14.94 -11.18
CA ASP A 85 -1.33 16.17 -11.97
C ASP A 85 -2.81 16.56 -12.10
N ARG A 86 -3.70 15.57 -12.12
CA ARG A 86 -5.16 15.74 -12.16
C ARG A 86 -5.78 15.83 -10.76
N ASN A 87 -4.96 15.77 -9.72
CA ASN A 87 -5.41 15.78 -8.33
C ASN A 87 -6.41 14.65 -7.98
N VAL A 88 -6.34 13.51 -8.68
CA VAL A 88 -7.12 12.31 -8.37
C VAL A 88 -6.57 11.70 -7.08
N PRO A 89 -7.40 11.38 -6.06
CA PRO A 89 -6.94 10.72 -4.86
C PRO A 89 -6.32 9.35 -5.15
N VAL A 90 -5.14 9.09 -4.59
CA VAL A 90 -4.46 7.80 -4.70
C VAL A 90 -4.03 7.31 -3.33
N LEU A 91 -4.29 6.03 -3.04
CA LEU A 91 -3.73 5.31 -1.91
C LEU A 91 -2.82 4.19 -2.44
N GLY A 92 -1.53 4.28 -2.16
CA GLY A 92 -0.56 3.21 -2.40
C GLY A 92 -0.34 2.37 -1.14
N ILE A 93 -0.39 1.04 -1.28
CA ILE A 93 -0.16 0.07 -0.20
C ILE A 93 1.10 -0.72 -0.51
N CYS A 94 2.06 -0.77 0.42
CA CYS A 94 3.32 -1.53 0.33
C CYS A 94 4.08 -1.20 -0.97
N PHE A 95 4.09 -2.08 -1.97
CA PHE A 95 4.65 -1.80 -3.28
C PHE A 95 4.02 -0.53 -3.91
N GLY A 96 2.69 -0.37 -3.80
CA GLY A 96 2.00 0.81 -4.29
C GLY A 96 2.45 2.10 -3.61
N HIS A 97 2.77 2.06 -2.30
CA HIS A 97 3.37 3.16 -1.56
C HIS A 97 4.75 3.54 -2.11
N GLN A 98 5.59 2.53 -2.32
CA GLN A 98 6.93 2.71 -2.87
C GLN A 98 6.87 3.27 -4.30
N LEU A 99 6.02 2.70 -5.14
CA LEU A 99 5.87 3.13 -6.52
C LEU A 99 5.30 4.55 -6.63
N LEU A 100 4.35 4.92 -5.76
CA LEU A 100 3.82 6.28 -5.68
C LEU A 100 4.91 7.28 -5.26
N ALA A 101 5.72 6.95 -4.24
CA ALA A 101 6.83 7.80 -3.83
C ALA A 101 7.82 8.01 -5.00
N ARG A 102 8.23 6.94 -5.69
CA ARG A 102 9.11 7.01 -6.86
C ARG A 102 8.51 7.85 -7.99
N ALA A 103 7.23 7.62 -8.32
CA ALA A 103 6.54 8.36 -9.37
C ALA A 103 6.56 9.87 -9.13
N LEU A 104 6.50 10.29 -7.88
CA LEU A 104 6.48 11.68 -7.46
C LEU A 104 7.87 12.25 -7.14
N GLY A 105 8.95 11.50 -7.40
CA GLY A 105 10.34 11.96 -7.28
C GLY A 105 11.02 11.64 -5.95
N GLY A 106 10.44 10.77 -5.13
CA GLY A 106 11.10 10.14 -3.99
C GLY A 106 12.07 9.03 -4.41
N THR A 107 12.84 8.50 -3.47
CA THR A 107 13.74 7.36 -3.70
C THR A 107 13.23 6.12 -3.00
N VAL A 108 13.34 4.98 -3.67
CA VAL A 108 12.95 3.66 -3.17
C VAL A 108 14.10 2.67 -3.36
N GLY A 109 14.12 1.62 -2.58
CA GLY A 109 15.14 0.57 -2.70
C GLY A 109 15.13 -0.34 -1.48
N ARG A 110 16.13 -1.22 -1.40
CA ARG A 110 16.28 -2.15 -0.28
C ARG A 110 16.37 -1.39 1.04
N ASN A 111 15.56 -1.81 2.01
CA ASN A 111 15.66 -1.29 3.37
C ASN A 111 17.00 -1.72 3.98
N PRO A 112 17.85 -0.79 4.43
CA PRO A 112 19.13 -1.14 5.08
C PRO A 112 18.96 -1.99 6.33
N SER A 113 17.81 -1.89 7.01
CA SER A 113 17.45 -2.70 8.18
C SER A 113 16.92 -4.10 7.83
N GLY A 114 16.73 -4.40 6.54
CA GLY A 114 16.23 -5.69 6.07
C GLY A 114 14.71 -5.79 6.05
N TRP A 115 14.21 -7.00 6.37
CA TRP A 115 12.78 -7.32 6.34
C TRP A 115 12.03 -6.79 7.57
N GLU A 116 10.81 -6.31 7.36
CA GLU A 116 9.78 -6.15 8.38
C GLU A 116 8.60 -7.09 8.07
N VAL A 117 8.27 -8.00 9.01
CA VAL A 117 7.21 -9.00 8.87
C VAL A 117 6.48 -9.18 10.19
N GLY A 118 5.17 -9.40 10.11
CA GLY A 118 4.33 -9.55 11.30
C GLY A 118 3.83 -8.22 11.86
N ASN A 119 3.56 -8.18 13.15
CA ASN A 119 3.17 -6.96 13.84
C ASN A 119 4.41 -6.11 14.13
N VAL A 120 4.41 -4.90 13.61
CA VAL A 120 5.46 -3.91 13.80
C VAL A 120 4.84 -2.63 14.34
N GLU A 121 5.42 -2.06 15.39
CA GLU A 121 5.02 -0.75 15.88
C GLU A 121 5.57 0.36 15.00
N ILE A 122 4.72 1.32 14.65
CA ILE A 122 5.09 2.54 13.93
C ILE A 122 4.75 3.76 14.80
N SER A 123 5.43 4.87 14.57
CA SER A 123 5.19 6.13 15.26
C SER A 123 4.53 7.13 14.33
N LEU A 124 3.34 7.63 14.68
CA LEU A 124 2.72 8.73 13.92
C LEU A 124 3.40 10.05 14.25
N THR A 125 3.74 10.82 13.21
CA THR A 125 4.19 12.21 13.37
C THR A 125 3.02 13.11 13.80
N ALA A 126 3.29 14.36 14.16
CA ALA A 126 2.23 15.36 14.40
C ALA A 126 1.31 15.52 13.18
N ALA A 127 1.86 15.46 11.96
CA ALA A 127 1.08 15.47 10.72
C ALA A 127 0.25 14.19 10.56
N GLY A 128 0.81 13.03 10.93
CA GLY A 128 0.10 11.75 10.93
C GLY A 128 -1.08 11.73 11.90
N MET A 129 -0.88 12.25 13.11
CA MET A 129 -1.96 12.39 14.11
C MET A 129 -3.08 13.33 13.66
N ALA A 130 -2.76 14.33 12.84
CA ALA A 130 -3.74 15.26 12.27
C ALA A 130 -4.36 14.74 10.95
N CYS A 131 -3.83 13.68 10.36
CA CYS A 131 -4.31 13.12 9.11
C CYS A 131 -5.58 12.28 9.32
N SER A 132 -6.67 12.62 8.64
CA SER A 132 -7.96 11.92 8.75
C SER A 132 -7.87 10.42 8.43
N LEU A 133 -6.95 10.00 7.55
CA LEU A 133 -6.76 8.59 7.23
C LEU A 133 -6.23 7.77 8.41
N LEU A 134 -5.40 8.40 9.27
CA LEU A 134 -4.69 7.73 10.36
C LEU A 134 -5.22 8.11 11.76
N ALA A 135 -6.20 9.01 11.85
CA ALA A 135 -6.63 9.69 13.08
C ALA A 135 -6.96 8.74 14.27
N ASP A 136 -7.53 7.54 13.99
CA ASP A 136 -7.95 6.64 15.06
C ASP A 136 -6.91 5.56 15.39
N LEU A 137 -5.72 5.62 14.79
CA LEU A 137 -4.68 4.60 15.04
C LEU A 137 -3.95 4.84 16.37
N GLY A 138 -4.04 6.07 16.92
CA GLY A 138 -3.23 6.47 18.07
C GLY A 138 -1.77 6.76 17.69
N PRO A 139 -0.94 7.19 18.66
CA PRO A 139 0.41 7.69 18.35
C PRO A 139 1.42 6.59 17.97
N ALA A 140 1.23 5.35 18.44
CA ALA A 140 2.14 4.23 18.22
C ALA A 140 1.38 2.94 17.94
N PRO A 141 0.69 2.83 16.77
CA PRO A 141 -0.08 1.64 16.46
C PRO A 141 0.82 0.48 16.02
N ALA A 142 0.42 -0.75 16.36
CA ALA A 142 0.94 -1.94 15.72
C ALA A 142 0.21 -2.15 14.38
N VAL A 143 0.97 -2.46 13.34
CA VAL A 143 0.49 -2.68 11.97
C VAL A 143 1.06 -3.97 11.40
N LEU A 144 0.38 -4.60 10.44
CA LEU A 144 0.90 -5.80 9.77
C LEU A 144 1.82 -5.41 8.61
N GLN A 145 3.04 -5.93 8.64
CA GLN A 145 4.10 -5.66 7.66
C GLN A 145 4.48 -6.94 6.89
N SER A 146 4.93 -6.74 5.65
CA SER A 146 5.48 -7.80 4.79
C SER A 146 6.30 -7.17 3.67
N HIS A 147 7.47 -6.58 4.01
CA HIS A 147 8.31 -5.91 3.00
C HIS A 147 9.79 -5.97 3.33
N GLN A 148 10.63 -5.82 2.29
CA GLN A 148 12.08 -5.65 2.36
C GLN A 148 12.51 -4.33 1.70
N ASP A 149 11.77 -3.86 0.70
CA ASP A 149 12.01 -2.57 0.09
C ASP A 149 11.27 -1.48 0.86
N ALA A 150 11.79 -0.26 0.79
CA ALA A 150 11.23 0.88 1.50
C ALA A 150 11.36 2.18 0.67
N VAL A 151 10.57 3.17 1.02
CA VAL A 151 10.80 4.55 0.63
C VAL A 151 11.96 5.09 1.47
N LEU A 152 13.07 5.40 0.82
CA LEU A 152 14.31 5.89 1.45
C LEU A 152 14.32 7.41 1.60
N SER A 153 13.61 8.13 0.70
CA SER A 153 13.36 9.55 0.83
C SER A 153 12.00 9.94 0.28
N LEU A 154 11.35 10.88 0.94
CA LEU A 154 10.06 11.40 0.52
C LEU A 154 10.15 12.07 -0.86
N PRO A 155 9.06 12.08 -1.64
CA PRO A 155 8.95 12.93 -2.81
C PRO A 155 9.02 14.42 -2.41
N PRO A 156 9.47 15.31 -3.32
CA PRO A 156 9.51 16.75 -3.06
C PRO A 156 8.18 17.30 -2.55
N GLY A 157 8.22 18.03 -1.42
CA GLY A 157 7.02 18.55 -0.76
C GLY A 157 6.16 17.51 -0.05
N GLY A 158 6.62 16.25 0.02
CA GLY A 158 5.96 15.19 0.76
C GLY A 158 5.97 15.44 2.27
N ILE A 159 4.92 14.99 2.95
CA ILE A 159 4.77 15.06 4.40
C ILE A 159 4.90 13.66 4.98
N LEU A 160 5.81 13.48 5.91
CA LEU A 160 5.92 12.24 6.70
C LEU A 160 4.74 12.14 7.65
N LEU A 161 4.02 11.03 7.58
CA LEU A 161 2.87 10.75 8.46
C LEU A 161 3.21 9.72 9.53
N ALA A 162 4.03 8.71 9.18
CA ALA A 162 4.48 7.68 10.12
C ALA A 162 5.88 7.19 9.78
N GLU A 163 6.60 6.77 10.81
CA GLU A 163 7.96 6.23 10.72
C GLU A 163 8.20 5.15 11.77
N ASN A 164 9.30 4.42 11.67
CA ASN A 164 9.90 3.66 12.75
C ASN A 164 11.43 3.57 12.59
N PRO A 165 12.19 3.07 13.57
CA PRO A 165 13.64 3.01 13.48
C PRO A 165 14.19 2.17 12.32
N ALA A 166 13.43 1.16 11.85
CA ALA A 166 13.84 0.28 10.76
C ALA A 166 13.52 0.87 9.39
N THR A 167 12.37 1.56 9.26
CA THR A 167 11.88 2.11 7.99
C THR A 167 11.48 3.57 8.17
N PRO A 168 12.23 4.52 7.58
CA PRO A 168 12.08 5.95 7.84
C PRO A 168 10.76 6.53 7.30
N VAL A 169 10.09 5.86 6.36
CA VAL A 169 8.83 6.32 5.76
C VAL A 169 7.82 5.18 5.77
N GLN A 170 7.07 5.09 6.86
CA GLN A 170 5.98 4.12 7.02
C GLN A 170 4.65 4.62 6.43
N ALA A 171 4.45 5.93 6.41
CA ALA A 171 3.34 6.56 5.71
C ALA A 171 3.69 7.99 5.30
N PHE A 172 3.17 8.41 4.16
CA PHE A 172 3.34 9.78 3.67
C PHE A 172 2.09 10.31 2.95
N GLN A 173 2.04 11.63 2.82
CA GLN A 173 1.10 12.36 1.99
C GLN A 173 1.88 13.27 1.02
N ALA A 174 1.47 13.33 -0.26
CA ALA A 174 2.16 14.11 -1.28
C ALA A 174 1.21 14.69 -2.34
N GLY A 175 1.81 15.28 -3.39
CA GLY A 175 1.09 15.94 -4.48
C GLY A 175 0.65 17.37 -4.15
N ALA A 176 0.39 18.16 -5.20
CA ALA A 176 0.03 19.57 -5.06
C ALA A 176 -1.26 19.77 -4.24
N GLY A 177 -2.26 18.92 -4.44
CA GLY A 177 -3.52 18.90 -3.69
C GLY A 177 -3.51 18.04 -2.44
N ARG A 178 -2.37 17.43 -2.09
CA ARG A 178 -2.21 16.50 -0.95
C ARG A 178 -3.25 15.36 -0.95
N ARG A 179 -3.52 14.82 -2.13
CA ARG A 179 -4.48 13.72 -2.32
C ARG A 179 -3.79 12.37 -2.62
N GLN A 180 -2.46 12.31 -2.58
CA GLN A 180 -1.65 11.12 -2.75
C GLN A 180 -1.17 10.63 -1.40
N PHE A 181 -1.58 9.42 -1.00
CA PHE A 181 -1.24 8.79 0.26
C PHE A 181 -0.52 7.47 0.01
N GLY A 182 0.52 7.22 0.78
CA GLY A 182 1.20 5.94 0.78
C GLY A 182 1.33 5.39 2.20
N VAL A 183 1.07 4.08 2.34
CA VAL A 183 1.29 3.33 3.59
C VAL A 183 2.12 2.09 3.28
N GLN A 184 3.19 1.86 4.04
CA GLN A 184 4.08 0.72 3.84
C GLN A 184 3.46 -0.58 4.37
N PHE A 185 2.65 -0.49 5.40
CA PHE A 185 1.93 -1.61 6.01
C PHE A 185 0.69 -2.01 5.19
N HIS A 186 0.12 -3.16 5.54
CA HIS A 186 -1.01 -3.77 4.85
C HIS A 186 -2.31 -3.61 5.67
N PRO A 187 -3.15 -2.59 5.41
CA PRO A 187 -4.43 -2.44 6.08
C PRO A 187 -5.44 -3.54 5.72
N GLU A 188 -5.22 -4.22 4.59
CA GLU A 188 -6.04 -5.33 4.08
C GLU A 188 -5.64 -6.68 4.66
N PHE A 189 -4.53 -6.79 5.39
CA PHE A 189 -4.09 -8.07 5.93
C PHE A 189 -4.82 -8.43 7.23
N THR A 190 -5.14 -9.73 7.32
CA THR A 190 -5.36 -10.42 8.58
C THR A 190 -4.15 -11.32 8.86
N PRO A 191 -3.96 -11.82 10.10
CA PRO A 191 -2.92 -12.81 10.39
C PRO A 191 -2.94 -14.02 9.46
N GLU A 192 -4.13 -14.52 9.10
CA GLU A 192 -4.31 -15.64 8.17
C GLU A 192 -3.82 -15.29 6.76
N ARG A 193 -4.12 -14.09 6.28
CA ARG A 193 -3.64 -13.62 4.96
C ARG A 193 -2.14 -13.44 4.94
N LEU A 194 -1.57 -12.90 6.01
CA LEU A 194 -0.12 -12.78 6.14
C LEU A 194 0.54 -14.15 6.06
N ARG A 195 0.05 -15.14 6.81
CA ARG A 195 0.55 -16.54 6.77
C ARG A 195 0.41 -17.15 5.37
N THR A 196 -0.75 -16.98 4.72
CA THR A 196 -0.99 -17.51 3.38
C THR A 196 -0.03 -16.90 2.36
N ASN A 197 0.13 -15.57 2.37
CA ASN A 197 1.05 -14.85 1.49
C ASN A 197 2.49 -15.39 1.64
N TRP A 198 2.96 -15.53 2.88
CA TRP A 198 4.30 -16.03 3.15
C TRP A 198 4.48 -17.52 2.84
N THR A 199 3.44 -18.34 3.01
CA THR A 199 3.48 -19.75 2.63
C THR A 199 3.70 -19.91 1.12
N LEU A 200 3.01 -19.11 0.31
CA LEU A 200 3.17 -19.13 -1.15
C LEU A 200 4.57 -18.67 -1.59
N ARG A 201 5.20 -17.75 -0.84
CA ARG A 201 6.51 -17.17 -1.16
C ARG A 201 7.68 -17.85 -0.44
N ARG A 202 7.42 -18.84 0.44
CA ARG A 202 8.42 -19.45 1.34
C ARG A 202 9.63 -20.03 0.60
N VAL A 203 9.44 -20.54 -0.61
CA VAL A 203 10.54 -21.10 -1.42
C VAL A 203 11.49 -20.01 -1.91
N GLU A 204 10.96 -18.85 -2.27
CA GLU A 204 11.73 -17.70 -2.77
C GLU A 204 12.53 -17.03 -1.65
N LEU A 205 12.02 -17.11 -0.42
CA LEU A 205 12.50 -16.32 0.71
C LEU A 205 13.42 -17.13 1.67
N ARG A 206 13.65 -18.42 1.38
CA ARG A 206 14.55 -19.25 2.19
C ARG A 206 15.97 -18.65 2.25
N GLY A 207 16.42 -18.33 3.46
CA GLY A 207 17.75 -17.79 3.72
C GLY A 207 17.92 -16.30 3.47
N THR A 208 16.84 -15.56 3.16
CA THR A 208 16.89 -14.10 2.97
C THR A 208 16.52 -13.32 4.23
N THR A 209 15.90 -13.96 5.23
CA THR A 209 15.51 -13.34 6.49
C THR A 209 16.55 -13.62 7.57
N CYS A 210 16.89 -12.62 8.37
CA CYS A 210 17.79 -12.74 9.53
C CYS A 210 17.03 -12.89 10.88
N PHE A 211 15.70 -13.11 10.84
CA PHE A 211 14.83 -13.32 12.00
C PHE A 211 14.02 -14.62 11.84
N ASP A 212 13.43 -15.10 12.93
CA ASP A 212 12.56 -16.27 12.90
C ASP A 212 11.21 -15.91 12.26
N LEU A 213 11.09 -16.24 10.99
CA LEU A 213 9.89 -15.98 10.21
C LEU A 213 8.68 -16.75 10.72
N ASP A 214 8.87 -18.01 11.12
CA ASP A 214 7.78 -18.86 11.61
C ASP A 214 7.22 -18.28 12.90
N GLN A 215 8.08 -17.84 13.82
CA GLN A 215 7.66 -17.15 15.03
C GLN A 215 6.89 -15.87 14.70
N ALA A 216 7.39 -15.00 13.81
CA ALA A 216 6.74 -13.74 13.44
C ALA A 216 5.32 -13.95 12.85
N LEU A 217 5.14 -15.05 12.09
CA LEU A 217 3.85 -15.41 11.51
C LEU A 217 2.89 -16.02 12.55
N ASP A 218 3.41 -16.85 13.46
CA ASP A 218 2.61 -17.49 14.51
C ASP A 218 2.11 -16.48 15.55
N GLU A 219 2.94 -15.50 15.89
CA GLU A 219 2.62 -14.43 16.84
C GLU A 219 1.78 -13.29 16.21
N ALA A 220 1.52 -13.31 14.90
CA ALA A 220 0.77 -12.25 14.23
C ALA A 220 -0.64 -12.09 14.80
N GLN A 221 -0.97 -10.84 15.18
CA GLN A 221 -2.25 -10.45 15.78
C GLN A 221 -3.05 -9.54 14.84
N PRO A 222 -4.38 -9.54 14.92
CA PRO A 222 -5.22 -8.62 14.17
C PRO A 222 -4.91 -7.15 14.49
N THR A 223 -4.97 -6.29 13.47
CA THR A 223 -4.81 -4.83 13.58
C THR A 223 -6.09 -4.11 13.12
N PRO A 224 -7.21 -4.20 13.86
CA PRO A 224 -8.51 -3.73 13.38
C PRO A 224 -8.56 -2.22 13.12
N GLY A 225 -7.72 -1.44 13.80
CA GLY A 225 -7.59 0.01 13.55
C GLY A 225 -7.15 0.34 12.12
N THR A 226 -6.25 -0.48 11.54
CA THR A 226 -5.76 -0.25 10.17
C THR A 226 -6.79 -0.59 9.10
N ALA A 227 -7.67 -1.54 9.34
CA ALA A 227 -8.72 -1.97 8.40
C ALA A 227 -9.66 -0.80 8.01
N SER A 228 -9.91 0.14 8.94
CA SER A 228 -10.74 1.32 8.68
C SER A 228 -10.09 2.36 7.76
N LEU A 229 -8.78 2.26 7.50
CA LEU A 229 -8.04 3.21 6.66
C LEU A 229 -8.60 3.27 5.22
N LEU A 230 -8.94 2.12 4.64
CA LEU A 230 -9.51 2.08 3.30
C LEU A 230 -10.85 2.83 3.21
N ARG A 231 -11.73 2.61 4.18
CA ARG A 231 -12.99 3.35 4.26
C ARG A 231 -12.74 4.85 4.35
N ARG A 232 -11.85 5.29 5.26
CA ARG A 232 -11.51 6.71 5.42
C ARG A 232 -10.90 7.32 4.17
N PHE A 233 -10.10 6.53 3.42
CA PHE A 233 -9.60 6.98 2.14
C PHE A 233 -10.73 7.29 1.16
N PHE A 234 -11.73 6.42 1.05
CA PHE A 234 -12.86 6.66 0.16
C PHE A 234 -13.79 7.79 0.65
N ASP A 235 -13.98 7.91 1.97
CA ASP A 235 -14.70 9.05 2.55
C ASP A 235 -13.98 10.38 2.24
N PHE A 236 -12.65 10.42 2.38
CA PHE A 236 -11.83 11.56 1.97
C PHE A 236 -11.92 11.82 0.46
N ALA A 237 -11.89 10.80 -0.37
CA ALA A 237 -11.92 10.94 -1.82
C ALA A 237 -13.26 11.50 -2.32
N ALA A 238 -14.35 11.32 -1.58
CA ALA A 238 -15.67 11.80 -1.91
C ALA A 238 -15.86 13.31 -1.60
N THR A 239 -14.90 13.95 -0.90
CA THR A 239 -14.88 15.40 -0.62
C THR A 239 -14.07 16.17 -1.66
#